data_2f6927fc12782a62c9478938dd078143
#
_entry.id   2f6927fc12782a62c9478938dd078143
#
_cell.length_a   1.000
_cell.length_b   1.000
_cell.length_c   1.000
_cell.angle_alpha   90.00
_cell.angle_beta   90.00
_cell.angle_gamma   90.00
#
_symmetry.space_group_name_H-M   'P 1'
#
loop_
_entity.id
_entity.type
_entity.pdbx_description
1 polymer ?
#
loop_
_entity_poly.entity_id
_entity_poly.type
_entity_poly.pdbx_seq_one_letter_code
_entity_poly.pdbx_strand_id
1 'polypeptide(L)'
;VDGGIYQQEISDLNIQGVPAVYCNNESLHIGRGDLGILLQELEDMVGSETLENGEATEHEYDVIVVGGGPAGASAAIYSARKGLKVGLVAERIGGQVNDTTAIQNLISVPNTNGTQLAADLKAHLSDYPIELFEHRKIASVSLKEKIKSIKVKGGEVFKAPAVIIATG
;
A
#
# COMPACT_ATOMS: atom_id res chain seq x y z
N VAL A 1 -14.59 21.96 -7.59
CA VAL A 1 -15.62 23.03 -7.57
C VAL A 1 -14.92 24.35 -7.34
N ASP A 2 -15.21 25.36 -8.14
CA ASP A 2 -14.66 26.72 -7.95
C ASP A 2 -15.41 27.40 -6.79
N GLY A 3 -14.70 27.71 -5.71
CA GLY A 3 -15.26 28.30 -4.50
C GLY A 3 -15.86 29.69 -4.68
N GLY A 4 -15.51 30.39 -5.75
CA GLY A 4 -16.10 31.70 -6.11
C GLY A 4 -17.47 31.58 -6.77
N ILE A 5 -17.72 30.45 -7.47
CA ILE A 5 -18.96 30.24 -8.25
C ILE A 5 -20.00 29.44 -7.46
N TYR A 6 -19.56 28.48 -6.62
CA TYR A 6 -20.43 27.49 -5.97
C TYR A 6 -20.50 27.69 -4.44
N GLN A 7 -20.68 28.91 -4.00
CA GLN A 7 -20.71 29.28 -2.56
C GLN A 7 -21.81 28.57 -1.77
N GLN A 8 -22.95 28.31 -2.38
CA GLN A 8 -24.07 27.65 -1.73
C GLN A 8 -23.76 26.18 -1.44
N GLU A 9 -23.18 25.46 -2.39
CA GLU A 9 -22.75 24.07 -2.22
C GLU A 9 -21.63 23.93 -1.16
N ILE A 10 -20.71 24.90 -1.12
CA ILE A 10 -19.66 24.97 -0.10
C ILE A 10 -20.25 25.12 1.29
N SER A 11 -21.28 25.98 1.43
CA SER A 11 -21.98 26.20 2.70
C SER A 11 -22.79 24.97 3.11
N ASP A 12 -23.53 24.36 2.16
CA ASP A 12 -24.40 23.22 2.42
C ASP A 12 -23.62 21.98 2.84
N LEU A 13 -22.43 21.77 2.25
CA LEU A 13 -21.51 20.67 2.57
C LEU A 13 -20.51 21.02 3.67
N ASN A 14 -20.56 22.24 4.22
CA ASN A 14 -19.64 22.75 5.26
C ASN A 14 -18.16 22.52 4.90
N ILE A 15 -17.77 22.84 3.65
CA ILE A 15 -16.41 22.60 3.13
C ILE A 15 -15.44 23.58 3.80
N GLN A 16 -14.55 23.06 4.64
CA GLN A 16 -13.57 23.87 5.39
C GLN A 16 -12.20 23.96 4.72
N GLY A 17 -11.95 23.18 3.66
CA GLY A 17 -10.64 23.14 2.98
C GLY A 17 -10.72 22.53 1.59
N VAL A 18 -9.73 22.85 0.76
CA VAL A 18 -9.60 22.30 -0.60
C VAL A 18 -8.18 21.74 -0.83
N PRO A 19 -8.04 20.67 -1.60
CA PRO A 19 -9.09 19.85 -2.20
C PRO A 19 -9.90 19.07 -1.15
N ALA A 20 -11.19 18.82 -1.40
CA ALA A 20 -12.04 18.01 -0.56
C ALA A 20 -12.80 16.98 -1.41
N VAL A 21 -12.88 15.76 -0.91
CA VAL A 21 -13.60 14.65 -1.55
C VAL A 21 -14.77 14.26 -0.66
N TYR A 22 -15.94 14.14 -1.25
CA TYR A 22 -17.18 13.74 -0.58
C TYR A 22 -17.73 12.47 -1.22
N CYS A 23 -18.30 11.60 -0.40
CA CYS A 23 -19.04 10.43 -0.82
C CYS A 23 -20.42 10.47 -0.14
N ASN A 24 -21.50 10.44 -0.95
CA ASN A 24 -22.88 10.50 -0.44
C ASN A 24 -23.15 11.66 0.54
N ASN A 25 -22.62 12.86 0.25
CA ASN A 25 -22.66 14.06 1.08
C ASN A 25 -21.89 14.00 2.41
N GLU A 26 -21.16 12.94 2.68
CA GLU A 26 -20.23 12.85 3.82
C GLU A 26 -18.80 13.15 3.37
N SER A 27 -18.07 13.88 4.23
CA SER A 27 -16.66 14.21 3.94
C SER A 27 -15.81 12.94 4.01
N LEU A 28 -15.21 12.57 2.88
CA LEU A 28 -14.29 11.44 2.78
C LEU A 28 -12.86 11.88 3.10
N HIS A 29 -12.38 12.92 2.41
CA HIS A 29 -10.99 13.38 2.55
C HIS A 29 -10.90 14.90 2.37
N ILE A 30 -10.07 15.56 3.20
CA ILE A 30 -9.76 16.98 3.07
C ILE A 30 -8.26 17.15 3.01
N GLY A 31 -7.78 17.82 1.97
CA GLY A 31 -6.36 18.06 1.73
C GLY A 31 -5.82 17.22 0.57
N ARG A 32 -4.48 17.18 0.46
CA ARG A 32 -3.82 16.38 -0.57
C ARG A 32 -3.76 14.92 -0.12
N GLY A 33 -4.38 14.04 -0.90
CA GLY A 33 -4.31 12.59 -0.74
C GLY A 33 -3.85 11.95 -2.04
N ASP A 34 -3.10 10.83 -1.95
CA ASP A 34 -2.87 9.99 -3.11
C ASP A 34 -4.07 9.05 -3.34
N LEU A 35 -4.09 8.41 -4.50
CA LEU A 35 -5.18 7.52 -4.88
C LEU A 35 -5.38 6.37 -3.87
N GLY A 36 -4.29 5.86 -3.29
CA GLY A 36 -4.35 4.76 -2.31
C GLY A 36 -5.05 5.18 -1.03
N ILE A 37 -4.77 6.39 -0.52
CA ILE A 37 -5.44 6.95 0.65
C ILE A 37 -6.93 7.12 0.37
N LEU A 38 -7.29 7.71 -0.76
CA LEU A 38 -8.69 7.95 -1.13
C LEU A 38 -9.48 6.65 -1.29
N LEU A 39 -8.89 5.63 -1.94
CA LEU A 39 -9.52 4.32 -2.07
C LEU A 39 -9.70 3.64 -0.72
N GLN A 40 -8.72 3.74 0.18
CA GLN A 40 -8.81 3.16 1.51
C GLN A 40 -9.89 3.82 2.37
N GLU A 41 -9.95 5.17 2.36
CA GLU A 41 -10.99 5.92 3.09
C GLU A 41 -12.38 5.62 2.53
N LEU A 42 -12.49 5.43 1.20
CA LEU A 42 -13.74 5.02 0.56
C LEU A 42 -14.15 3.60 0.98
N GLU A 43 -13.20 2.64 1.02
CA GLU A 43 -13.46 1.29 1.52
C GLU A 43 -13.89 1.28 2.99
N ASP A 44 -13.24 2.12 3.83
CA ASP A 44 -13.60 2.24 5.26
C ASP A 44 -14.99 2.89 5.44
N MET A 45 -15.43 3.80 4.53
CA MET A 45 -16.73 4.48 4.58
C MET A 45 -17.88 3.61 4.04
N VAL A 46 -17.67 2.98 2.89
CA VAL A 46 -18.71 2.18 2.21
C VAL A 46 -18.93 0.84 2.95
N GLY A 47 -18.00 0.48 3.84
CA GLY A 47 -18.00 -0.79 4.55
C GLY A 47 -17.61 -1.96 3.65
N SER A 48 -16.99 -2.96 4.21
CA SER A 48 -16.64 -4.19 3.52
C SER A 48 -17.85 -5.13 3.28
N GLU A 49 -19.07 -4.63 3.39
CA GLU A 49 -20.31 -5.42 3.19
C GLU A 49 -20.42 -6.04 1.79
N THR A 50 -19.75 -5.47 0.79
CA THR A 50 -19.75 -6.03 -0.58
C THR A 50 -18.79 -7.20 -0.77
N LEU A 51 -17.86 -7.44 0.15
CA LEU A 51 -16.82 -8.48 0.00
C LEU A 51 -17.07 -9.72 0.85
N GLU A 52 -18.03 -9.72 1.77
CA GLU A 52 -18.37 -10.92 2.56
C GLU A 52 -19.09 -12.01 1.77
N ASN A 53 -19.61 -11.70 0.57
CA ASN A 53 -20.31 -12.66 -0.29
C ASN A 53 -19.51 -13.09 -1.53
N GLY A 54 -18.27 -12.62 -1.71
CA GLY A 54 -17.34 -13.09 -2.74
C GLY A 54 -16.39 -14.13 -2.16
N GLU A 55 -16.08 -15.19 -2.91
CA GLU A 55 -14.98 -16.09 -2.57
C GLU A 55 -13.70 -15.23 -2.40
N ALA A 56 -13.07 -15.34 -1.22
CA ALA A 56 -11.84 -14.61 -0.96
C ALA A 56 -10.80 -14.97 -2.03
N THR A 57 -10.30 -13.99 -2.75
CA THR A 57 -9.24 -14.24 -3.73
C THR A 57 -7.99 -14.72 -2.99
N GLU A 58 -7.59 -15.95 -3.27
CA GLU A 58 -6.41 -16.55 -2.66
C GLU A 58 -5.21 -16.50 -3.60
N HIS A 59 -4.07 -16.09 -3.05
CA HIS A 59 -2.79 -16.02 -3.75
C HIS A 59 -1.77 -16.92 -3.07
N GLU A 60 -1.08 -17.76 -3.82
CA GLU A 60 -0.09 -18.71 -3.30
C GLU A 60 1.32 -18.41 -3.81
N TYR A 61 2.27 -18.37 -2.85
CA TYR A 61 3.69 -18.07 -3.07
C TYR A 61 4.59 -19.05 -2.30
N ASP A 62 5.87 -19.06 -2.65
CA ASP A 62 6.91 -19.68 -1.82
C ASP A 62 7.28 -18.76 -0.66
N VAL A 63 7.30 -17.44 -0.92
CA VAL A 63 7.60 -16.40 0.07
C VAL A 63 6.67 -15.21 -0.11
N ILE A 64 6.08 -14.75 0.97
CA ILE A 64 5.40 -13.45 1.04
C ILE A 64 6.29 -12.49 1.81
N VAL A 65 6.51 -11.31 1.23
CA VAL A 65 7.16 -10.20 1.90
C VAL A 65 6.11 -9.15 2.26
N VAL A 66 6.03 -8.77 3.52
CA VAL A 66 5.12 -7.75 4.03
C VAL A 66 5.92 -6.48 4.32
N GLY A 67 5.65 -5.43 3.56
CA GLY A 67 6.32 -4.13 3.66
C GLY A 67 7.12 -3.77 2.42
N GLY A 68 6.88 -2.56 1.88
CA GLY A 68 7.43 -2.06 0.62
C GLY A 68 8.67 -1.16 0.76
N GLY A 69 9.23 -1.03 1.97
CA GLY A 69 10.45 -0.26 2.21
C GLY A 69 11.72 -0.92 1.68
N PRO A 70 12.90 -0.31 1.85
CA PRO A 70 14.17 -0.85 1.34
C PRO A 70 14.47 -2.28 1.81
N ALA A 71 14.13 -2.61 3.05
CA ALA A 71 14.31 -3.95 3.61
C ALA A 71 13.41 -4.98 2.90
N GLY A 72 12.13 -4.65 2.70
CA GLY A 72 11.17 -5.52 1.99
C GLY A 72 11.55 -5.70 0.53
N ALA A 73 11.90 -4.61 -0.16
CA ALA A 73 12.37 -4.66 -1.55
C ALA A 73 13.61 -5.57 -1.69
N SER A 74 14.60 -5.42 -0.80
CA SER A 74 15.78 -6.29 -0.78
C SER A 74 15.41 -7.75 -0.55
N ALA A 75 14.53 -8.02 0.44
CA ALA A 75 14.10 -9.39 0.74
C ALA A 75 13.39 -10.04 -0.45
N ALA A 76 12.50 -9.30 -1.13
CA ALA A 76 11.78 -9.79 -2.29
C ALA A 76 12.72 -10.08 -3.47
N ILE A 77 13.61 -9.15 -3.80
CA ILE A 77 14.59 -9.31 -4.88
C ILE A 77 15.48 -10.53 -4.64
N TYR A 78 16.07 -10.66 -3.44
CA TYR A 78 16.94 -11.79 -3.15
C TYR A 78 16.20 -13.12 -3.09
N SER A 79 14.95 -13.16 -2.67
CA SER A 79 14.09 -14.35 -2.75
C SER A 79 13.81 -14.74 -4.20
N ALA A 80 13.43 -13.79 -5.05
CA ALA A 80 13.20 -14.02 -6.47
C ALA A 80 14.48 -14.49 -7.20
N ARG A 81 15.64 -13.94 -6.86
CA ARG A 81 16.95 -14.38 -7.39
C ARG A 81 17.30 -15.83 -7.01
N LYS A 82 16.69 -16.38 -5.99
CA LYS A 82 16.81 -17.81 -5.64
C LYS A 82 15.82 -18.70 -6.39
N GLY A 83 15.03 -18.14 -7.29
CA GLY A 83 14.03 -18.85 -8.07
C GLY A 83 12.73 -19.12 -7.33
N LEU A 84 12.47 -18.42 -6.21
CA LEU A 84 11.23 -18.54 -5.45
C LEU A 84 10.14 -17.69 -6.09
N LYS A 85 8.89 -18.17 -6.05
CA LYS A 85 7.71 -17.37 -6.36
C LYS A 85 7.44 -16.41 -5.21
N VAL A 86 7.51 -15.11 -5.46
CA VAL A 86 7.47 -14.07 -4.44
C VAL A 86 6.28 -13.14 -4.65
N GLY A 87 5.47 -12.95 -3.59
CA GLY A 87 4.50 -11.87 -3.47
C GLY A 87 5.00 -10.80 -2.48
N LEU A 88 4.97 -9.53 -2.86
CA LEU A 88 5.25 -8.41 -1.98
C LEU A 88 3.96 -7.64 -1.72
N VAL A 89 3.54 -7.57 -0.46
CA VAL A 89 2.31 -6.92 0.00
C VAL A 89 2.68 -5.68 0.80
N ALA A 90 2.20 -4.51 0.39
CA ALA A 90 2.54 -3.24 1.04
C ALA A 90 1.44 -2.20 0.86
N GLU A 91 1.39 -1.23 1.76
CA GLU A 91 0.55 -0.04 1.57
C GLU A 91 1.13 0.85 0.46
N ARG A 92 2.46 1.03 0.43
CA ARG A 92 3.17 1.76 -0.64
C ARG A 92 4.61 1.25 -0.80
N ILE A 93 5.12 1.25 -2.03
CA ILE A 93 6.54 1.01 -2.27
C ILE A 93 7.36 2.23 -1.81
N GLY A 94 8.52 1.97 -1.23
CA GLY A 94 9.34 2.95 -0.52
C GLY A 94 9.00 3.02 0.97
N GLY A 95 7.74 2.72 1.39
CA GLY A 95 7.34 2.79 2.79
C GLY A 95 7.59 4.19 3.37
N GLN A 96 8.15 4.27 4.57
CA GLN A 96 8.42 5.53 5.28
C GLN A 96 9.46 6.43 4.60
N VAL A 97 10.33 5.90 3.72
CA VAL A 97 11.33 6.73 3.04
C VAL A 97 10.69 7.76 2.12
N ASN A 98 9.46 7.52 1.61
CA ASN A 98 8.74 8.49 0.80
C ASN A 98 8.59 9.87 1.48
N ASP A 99 8.55 9.89 2.80
CA ASP A 99 8.32 11.10 3.58
C ASP A 99 9.65 11.83 3.92
N THR A 100 10.79 11.29 3.46
CA THR A 100 12.13 11.83 3.75
C THR A 100 12.58 12.78 2.65
N THR A 101 12.87 14.03 2.99
CA THR A 101 13.28 15.05 2.01
C THR A 101 14.73 14.91 1.54
N ALA A 102 15.62 14.37 2.39
CA ALA A 102 17.03 14.17 2.06
C ALA A 102 17.58 12.90 2.73
N ILE A 103 18.23 12.06 1.94
CA ILE A 103 18.85 10.81 2.38
C ILE A 103 20.33 10.85 2.00
N GLN A 104 21.23 10.82 3.01
CA GLN A 104 22.67 10.91 2.84
C GLN A 104 23.43 9.75 3.51
N ASN A 105 22.70 8.81 4.08
CA ASN A 105 23.25 7.67 4.85
C ASN A 105 23.01 6.31 4.15
N LEU A 106 22.59 6.32 2.89
CA LEU A 106 22.46 5.09 2.12
C LEU A 106 23.79 4.76 1.43
N ILE A 107 24.35 3.59 1.77
CA ILE A 107 25.62 3.13 1.19
C ILE A 107 25.52 3.08 -0.33
N SER A 108 26.53 3.57 -1.03
CA SER A 108 26.65 3.74 -2.48
C SER A 108 25.72 4.79 -3.12
N VAL A 109 24.86 5.43 -2.36
CA VAL A 109 24.01 6.54 -2.82
C VAL A 109 24.28 7.75 -1.93
N PRO A 110 25.24 8.60 -2.29
CA PRO A 110 25.72 9.66 -1.40
C PRO A 110 24.69 10.76 -1.15
N ASN A 111 23.73 10.93 -2.06
CA ASN A 111 22.66 11.92 -1.93
C ASN A 111 21.44 11.51 -2.75
N THR A 112 20.28 11.40 -2.11
CA THR A 112 18.98 11.16 -2.74
C THR A 112 17.85 11.74 -1.87
N ASN A 113 16.62 11.61 -2.32
CA ASN A 113 15.42 11.91 -1.54
C ASN A 113 14.49 10.69 -1.55
N GLY A 114 13.47 10.72 -0.67
CA GLY A 114 12.58 9.58 -0.51
C GLY A 114 11.80 9.23 -1.76
N THR A 115 11.29 10.22 -2.48
CA THR A 115 10.53 10.01 -3.73
C THR A 115 11.40 9.33 -4.81
N GLN A 116 12.65 9.80 -4.98
CA GLN A 116 13.57 9.19 -5.94
C GLN A 116 13.93 7.77 -5.52
N LEU A 117 14.26 7.56 -4.24
CA LEU A 117 14.59 6.21 -3.74
C LEU A 117 13.41 5.24 -3.89
N ALA A 118 12.18 5.68 -3.62
CA ALA A 118 10.99 4.85 -3.80
C ALA A 118 10.78 4.48 -5.29
N ALA A 119 11.01 5.42 -6.20
CA ALA A 119 10.93 5.17 -7.64
C ALA A 119 12.01 4.16 -8.09
N ASP A 120 13.25 4.32 -7.60
CA ASP A 120 14.36 3.41 -7.92
C ASP A 120 14.11 1.99 -7.37
N LEU A 121 13.56 1.87 -6.14
CA LEU A 121 13.16 0.59 -5.56
C LEU A 121 12.06 -0.09 -6.39
N LYS A 122 11.06 0.67 -6.82
CA LYS A 122 9.97 0.15 -7.66
C LYS A 122 10.48 -0.33 -9.02
N ALA A 123 11.34 0.44 -9.66
CA ALA A 123 11.98 0.06 -10.92
C ALA A 123 12.80 -1.22 -10.74
N HIS A 124 13.62 -1.31 -9.70
CA HIS A 124 14.44 -2.49 -9.43
C HIS A 124 13.61 -3.74 -9.10
N LEU A 125 12.50 -3.61 -8.37
CA LEU A 125 11.57 -4.71 -8.14
C LEU A 125 10.97 -5.23 -9.44
N SER A 126 10.69 -4.34 -10.41
CA SER A 126 10.10 -4.69 -11.71
C SER A 126 11.05 -5.49 -12.63
N ASP A 127 12.35 -5.50 -12.35
CA ASP A 127 13.33 -6.32 -13.09
C ASP A 127 13.26 -7.82 -12.73
N TYR A 128 12.48 -8.17 -11.71
CA TYR A 128 12.36 -9.55 -11.22
C TYR A 128 10.91 -10.04 -11.27
N PRO A 129 10.68 -11.36 -11.34
CA PRO A 129 9.34 -11.96 -11.34
C PRO A 129 8.73 -11.93 -9.93
N ILE A 130 8.47 -10.71 -9.43
CA ILE A 130 7.84 -10.43 -8.13
C ILE A 130 6.44 -9.88 -8.39
N GLU A 131 5.42 -10.46 -7.80
CA GLU A 131 4.08 -9.92 -7.85
C GLU A 131 3.94 -8.84 -6.76
N LEU A 132 3.65 -7.59 -7.16
CA LEU A 132 3.52 -6.44 -6.27
C LEU A 132 2.05 -6.15 -5.98
N PHE A 133 1.70 -6.10 -4.70
CA PHE A 133 0.37 -5.76 -4.19
C PHE A 133 0.47 -4.47 -3.37
N GLU A 134 0.36 -3.35 -4.07
CA GLU A 134 0.33 -2.01 -3.44
C GLU A 134 -1.08 -1.69 -2.94
N HIS A 135 -1.18 -0.71 -2.05
CA HIS A 135 -2.43 -0.28 -1.42
C HIS A 135 -3.15 -1.40 -0.66
N ARG A 136 -2.38 -2.30 -0.03
CA ARG A 136 -2.89 -3.40 0.76
C ARG A 136 -2.56 -3.22 2.24
N LYS A 137 -3.59 -2.97 3.05
CA LYS A 137 -3.46 -2.88 4.50
C LYS A 137 -3.70 -4.24 5.14
N ILE A 138 -2.76 -4.69 5.95
CA ILE A 138 -2.87 -5.97 6.63
C ILE A 138 -4.01 -5.92 7.65
N ALA A 139 -4.94 -6.87 7.56
CA ALA A 139 -6.02 -7.04 8.51
C ALA A 139 -5.67 -8.08 9.58
N SER A 140 -5.09 -9.22 9.18
CA SER A 140 -4.67 -10.25 10.12
C SER A 140 -3.54 -11.11 9.55
N VAL A 141 -2.81 -11.76 10.45
CA VAL A 141 -1.66 -12.61 10.13
C VAL A 141 -1.76 -13.91 10.92
N SER A 142 -1.68 -15.07 10.25
CA SER A 142 -1.58 -16.39 10.88
C SER A 142 -0.24 -17.04 10.52
N LEU A 143 0.66 -17.13 11.50
CA LEU A 143 2.04 -17.62 11.31
C LEU A 143 2.29 -18.99 11.96
N LYS A 144 1.35 -19.54 12.71
CA LYS A 144 1.56 -20.77 13.50
C LYS A 144 1.49 -22.04 12.64
N GLU A 145 0.74 -21.99 11.55
CA GLU A 145 0.54 -23.15 10.66
C GLU A 145 1.75 -23.36 9.73
N LYS A 146 1.85 -24.57 9.14
CA LYS A 146 2.88 -24.86 8.12
C LYS A 146 2.80 -23.89 6.96
N ILE A 147 1.58 -23.61 6.48
CA ILE A 147 1.30 -22.56 5.50
C ILE A 147 0.80 -21.34 6.29
N LYS A 148 1.55 -20.24 6.19
CA LYS A 148 1.22 -18.95 6.79
C LYS A 148 0.20 -18.25 5.92
N SER A 149 -0.65 -17.45 6.51
CA SER A 149 -1.61 -16.63 5.77
C SER A 149 -1.59 -15.18 6.23
N ILE A 150 -1.69 -14.29 5.26
CA ILE A 150 -1.84 -12.85 5.45
C ILE A 150 -3.18 -12.47 4.84
N LYS A 151 -4.08 -11.92 5.62
CA LYS A 151 -5.35 -11.37 5.14
C LYS A 151 -5.23 -9.85 5.11
N VAL A 152 -5.61 -9.24 3.99
CA VAL A 152 -5.67 -7.78 3.86
C VAL A 152 -7.11 -7.28 4.03
N LYS A 153 -7.28 -5.98 4.29
CA LYS A 153 -8.58 -5.32 4.34
C LYS A 153 -9.29 -5.52 3.00
N GLY A 154 -9.64 -5.62 2.19
CA GLY A 154 -10.21 -5.95 0.88
C GLY A 154 -10.51 -7.46 0.69
N GLY A 155 -10.23 -8.32 1.69
CA GLY A 155 -10.62 -9.73 1.70
C GLY A 155 -9.67 -10.68 0.97
N GLU A 156 -8.65 -10.20 0.25
CA GLU A 156 -7.63 -11.06 -0.36
C GLU A 156 -6.81 -11.79 0.71
N VAL A 157 -6.46 -13.04 0.44
CA VAL A 157 -5.66 -13.89 1.33
C VAL A 157 -4.41 -14.36 0.61
N PHE A 158 -3.26 -14.07 1.19
CA PHE A 158 -1.94 -14.48 0.67
C PHE A 158 -1.41 -15.63 1.51
N LYS A 159 -1.02 -16.74 0.86
CA LYS A 159 -0.57 -17.97 1.51
C LYS A 159 0.85 -18.32 1.08
N ALA A 160 1.71 -18.66 2.03
CA ALA A 160 3.07 -19.15 1.77
C ALA A 160 3.62 -19.99 2.92
N PRO A 161 4.57 -20.90 2.66
CA PRO A 161 5.32 -21.58 3.72
C PRO A 161 6.25 -20.62 4.48
N ALA A 162 6.69 -19.51 3.86
CA ALA A 162 7.54 -18.51 4.49
C ALA A 162 6.99 -17.09 4.35
N VAL A 163 7.11 -16.31 5.42
CA VAL A 163 6.72 -14.88 5.44
C VAL A 163 7.86 -14.06 6.02
N ILE A 164 8.22 -12.98 5.35
CA ILE A 164 9.20 -11.99 5.80
C ILE A 164 8.45 -10.72 6.14
N ILE A 165 8.52 -10.30 7.42
CA ILE A 165 7.89 -9.05 7.87
C ILE A 165 8.95 -7.96 7.89
N ALA A 166 8.72 -6.90 7.11
CA ALA A 166 9.61 -5.77 6.90
C ALA A 166 8.84 -4.43 6.92
N THR A 167 7.89 -4.30 7.84
CA THR A 167 6.99 -3.15 7.93
C THR A 167 7.63 -1.89 8.53
N GLY A 168 8.79 -2.00 9.19
CA GLY A 168 9.48 -0.89 9.85
C GLY A 168 9.06 -0.69 11.30
#